data_c58a05ca93e272a8f7c9eede8d1e4cc1
#
_entry.id   c58a05ca93e272a8f7c9eede8d1e4cc1
#
_cell.length_a   1.000
_cell.length_b   1.000
_cell.length_c   1.000
_cell.angle_alpha   90.00
_cell.angle_beta   90.00
_cell.angle_gamma   90.00
#
_symmetry.space_group_name_H-M   'P 1'
#
loop_
_entity.id
_entity.type
_entity.pdbx_description
1 polymer ?
#
loop_
_entity_poly.entity_id
_entity_poly.type
_entity_poly.pdbx_seq_one_letter_code
_entity_poly.pdbx_strand_id
1 'polypeptide(L)'
;MGFLKDISKWLSGGKKTDSVRSATVKLKVFNKRLMRQTKKMEMTGKLARDKAVNLRKAGDMEGSAFHARNYLQVKKQARAIDHFRTNLEGMVFKLEQATAVKDVAEIMRGIATSLGALKNQLSIPQLTDLMTQIGVDMEDFAVTEEITTDGIGDMMVDTTVTDSDVKEVLGEIDAEIQVEMGGALPTVEPDGKVKELEEELNKLKSRD
;
A
#
# COMPACT_ATOMS: atom_id res chain seq x y z
N MET A 1 1.55 20.06 -23.12
CA MET A 1 1.29 19.58 -24.52
C MET A 1 2.41 18.69 -25.10
N GLY A 2 3.51 18.46 -24.39
CA GLY A 2 4.64 17.59 -24.83
C GLY A 2 4.31 16.10 -24.90
N PHE A 3 3.75 15.56 -23.84
CA PHE A 3 3.53 14.12 -23.62
C PHE A 3 2.71 13.41 -24.74
N LEU A 4 1.63 14.03 -25.21
CA LEU A 4 0.83 13.46 -26.33
C LEU A 4 1.61 13.48 -27.66
N LYS A 5 2.48 14.48 -27.87
CA LYS A 5 3.37 14.54 -29.05
C LYS A 5 4.45 13.48 -28.98
N ASP A 6 4.98 13.19 -27.79
CA ASP A 6 6.05 12.20 -27.60
C ASP A 6 5.49 10.78 -27.66
N ILE A 7 4.31 10.51 -27.09
CA ILE A 7 3.61 9.24 -27.31
C ILE A 7 3.21 9.07 -28.77
N SER A 8 2.73 10.12 -29.45
CA SER A 8 2.39 10.04 -30.86
C SER A 8 3.63 9.83 -31.75
N LYS A 9 4.77 10.46 -31.40
CA LYS A 9 6.07 10.24 -32.04
C LYS A 9 6.62 8.85 -31.79
N TRP A 10 6.53 8.37 -30.56
CA TRP A 10 6.89 7.02 -30.15
C TRP A 10 6.02 5.96 -30.84
N LEU A 11 4.72 6.23 -31.02
CA LEU A 11 3.78 5.38 -31.74
C LEU A 11 3.87 5.52 -33.28
N SER A 12 4.33 6.66 -33.83
CA SER A 12 4.42 6.88 -35.28
C SER A 12 5.72 6.38 -35.92
N GLY A 13 6.72 5.97 -35.13
CA GLY A 13 8.03 5.50 -35.57
C GLY A 13 8.09 4.08 -36.19
N GLY A 14 7.05 3.65 -36.91
CA GLY A 14 7.14 2.52 -37.86
C GLY A 14 6.97 1.10 -37.30
N LYS A 15 6.96 0.88 -35.95
CA LYS A 15 6.76 -0.44 -35.30
C LYS A 15 5.87 -0.34 -34.07
N LYS A 16 4.64 0.13 -34.27
CA LYS A 16 3.67 0.42 -33.20
C LYS A 16 3.42 -0.74 -32.26
N THR A 17 3.28 -1.94 -32.78
CA THR A 17 3.06 -3.17 -32.04
C THR A 17 4.27 -3.61 -31.21
N ASP A 18 5.49 -3.38 -31.71
CA ASP A 18 6.72 -3.80 -31.05
C ASP A 18 7.02 -2.91 -29.83
N SER A 19 6.70 -1.61 -29.88
CA SER A 19 6.95 -0.69 -28.76
C SER A 19 5.95 -0.90 -27.61
N VAL A 20 4.66 -1.09 -27.91
CA VAL A 20 3.64 -1.45 -26.91
C VAL A 20 3.98 -2.79 -26.27
N ARG A 21 4.33 -3.79 -27.05
CA ARG A 21 4.75 -5.11 -26.57
C ARG A 21 5.97 -5.02 -25.67
N SER A 22 6.98 -4.22 -26.06
CA SER A 22 8.18 -3.99 -25.25
C SER A 22 7.84 -3.33 -23.90
N ALA A 23 7.02 -2.28 -23.89
CA ALA A 23 6.55 -1.62 -22.67
C ALA A 23 5.78 -2.61 -21.76
N THR A 24 4.85 -3.38 -22.32
CA THR A 24 4.12 -4.42 -21.62
C THR A 24 5.03 -5.44 -20.94
N VAL A 25 6.06 -5.93 -21.65
CA VAL A 25 7.03 -6.87 -21.08
C VAL A 25 7.80 -6.24 -19.92
N LYS A 26 8.26 -4.99 -20.07
CA LYS A 26 8.98 -4.27 -19.01
C LYS A 26 8.10 -4.06 -17.78
N LEU A 27 6.84 -3.67 -17.96
CA LEU A 27 5.87 -3.51 -16.89
C LEU A 27 5.58 -4.84 -16.17
N LYS A 28 5.42 -5.94 -16.90
CA LYS A 28 5.28 -7.29 -16.30
C LYS A 28 6.50 -7.71 -15.49
N VAL A 29 7.70 -7.44 -16.00
CA VAL A 29 8.94 -7.72 -15.26
C VAL A 29 9.02 -6.88 -13.99
N PHE A 30 8.65 -5.61 -14.09
CA PHE A 30 8.60 -4.73 -12.92
C PHE A 30 7.57 -5.19 -11.89
N ASN A 31 6.36 -5.58 -12.32
CA ASN A 31 5.34 -6.13 -11.44
C ASN A 31 5.85 -7.36 -10.65
N LYS A 32 6.59 -8.27 -11.32
CA LYS A 32 7.25 -9.39 -10.65
C LYS A 32 8.33 -8.97 -9.65
N ARG A 33 9.04 -7.86 -9.90
CA ARG A 33 10.02 -7.30 -8.94
C ARG A 33 9.30 -6.73 -7.71
N LEU A 34 8.22 -5.99 -7.91
CA LEU A 34 7.40 -5.48 -6.82
C LEU A 34 6.86 -6.62 -5.95
N MET A 35 6.34 -7.69 -6.56
CA MET A 35 5.87 -8.86 -5.82
C MET A 35 6.97 -9.47 -4.92
N ARG A 36 8.21 -9.55 -5.41
CA ARG A 36 9.34 -10.03 -4.60
C ARG A 36 9.68 -9.06 -3.47
N GLN A 37 9.59 -7.77 -3.74
CA GLN A 37 9.84 -6.73 -2.73
C GLN A 37 8.78 -6.79 -1.64
N THR A 38 7.49 -6.90 -1.99
CA THR A 38 6.39 -7.07 -1.02
C THR A 38 6.65 -8.27 -0.11
N LYS A 39 6.95 -9.43 -0.68
CA LYS A 39 7.29 -10.63 0.11
C LYS A 39 8.47 -10.41 1.07
N LYS A 40 9.52 -9.74 0.61
CA LYS A 40 10.66 -9.40 1.48
C LYS A 40 10.24 -8.47 2.63
N MET A 41 9.39 -7.48 2.35
CA MET A 41 8.88 -6.56 3.36
C MET A 41 7.98 -7.29 4.36
N GLU A 42 7.11 -8.20 3.92
CA GLU A 42 6.28 -9.03 4.80
C GLU A 42 7.14 -9.86 5.76
N MET A 43 8.22 -10.48 5.26
CA MET A 43 9.19 -11.20 6.11
C MET A 43 9.88 -10.27 7.11
N THR A 44 10.29 -9.07 6.68
CA THR A 44 10.90 -8.06 7.57
C THR A 44 9.89 -7.60 8.62
N GLY A 45 8.64 -7.37 8.23
CA GLY A 45 7.55 -7.04 9.14
C GLY A 45 7.32 -8.14 10.17
N LYS A 46 7.28 -9.41 9.74
CA LYS A 46 7.16 -10.54 10.67
C LYS A 46 8.29 -10.56 11.70
N LEU A 47 9.53 -10.42 11.26
CA LEU A 47 10.69 -10.34 12.17
C LEU A 47 10.61 -9.18 13.16
N ALA A 48 10.10 -8.02 12.71
CA ALA A 48 9.90 -6.88 13.61
C ALA A 48 8.80 -7.18 14.65
N ARG A 49 7.69 -7.82 14.24
CA ARG A 49 6.64 -8.26 15.16
C ARG A 49 7.15 -9.28 16.19
N ASP A 50 7.90 -10.28 15.73
CA ASP A 50 8.46 -11.31 16.63
C ASP A 50 9.42 -10.67 17.67
N LYS A 51 10.19 -9.65 17.26
CA LYS A 51 11.01 -8.86 18.19
C LYS A 51 10.16 -8.09 19.19
N ALA A 52 9.07 -7.46 18.74
CA ALA A 52 8.15 -6.75 19.63
C ALA A 52 7.57 -7.70 20.69
N VAL A 53 7.13 -8.89 20.30
CA VAL A 53 6.62 -9.94 21.20
C VAL A 53 7.68 -10.35 22.22
N ASN A 54 8.91 -10.65 21.78
CA ASN A 54 9.98 -11.07 22.66
C ASN A 54 10.37 -10.00 23.69
N LEU A 55 10.46 -8.75 23.27
CA LEU A 55 10.74 -7.61 24.16
C LEU A 55 9.60 -7.38 25.15
N ARG A 56 8.34 -7.55 24.71
CA ARG A 56 7.17 -7.45 25.57
C ARG A 56 7.18 -8.52 26.66
N LYS A 57 7.51 -9.78 26.32
CA LYS A 57 7.70 -10.88 27.29
C LYS A 57 8.84 -10.61 28.27
N ALA A 58 9.88 -9.91 27.83
CA ALA A 58 11.03 -9.52 28.68
C ALA A 58 10.75 -8.26 29.54
N GLY A 59 9.58 -7.63 29.41
CA GLY A 59 9.21 -6.41 30.16
C GLY A 59 9.76 -5.12 29.56
N ASP A 60 10.42 -5.15 28.40
CA ASP A 60 10.87 -3.96 27.68
C ASP A 60 9.71 -3.37 26.86
N MET A 61 8.97 -2.45 27.49
CA MET A 61 7.79 -1.83 26.90
C MET A 61 8.14 -0.86 25.77
N GLU A 62 9.25 -0.12 25.93
CA GLU A 62 9.69 0.88 24.95
C GLU A 62 10.25 0.22 23.68
N GLY A 63 11.11 -0.78 23.84
CA GLY A 63 11.64 -1.58 22.74
C GLY A 63 10.53 -2.32 21.99
N SER A 64 9.55 -2.88 22.70
CA SER A 64 8.38 -3.52 22.11
C SER A 64 7.57 -2.53 21.26
N ALA A 65 7.27 -1.32 21.77
CA ALA A 65 6.53 -0.29 21.05
C ALA A 65 7.29 0.18 19.81
N PHE A 66 8.60 0.34 19.89
CA PHE A 66 9.44 0.69 18.74
C PHE A 66 9.36 -0.36 17.63
N HIS A 67 9.48 -1.63 17.97
CA HIS A 67 9.41 -2.72 16.99
C HIS A 67 7.98 -2.95 16.46
N ALA A 68 6.95 -2.73 17.26
CA ALA A 68 5.55 -2.73 16.81
C ALA A 68 5.28 -1.62 15.79
N ARG A 69 5.80 -0.41 16.02
CA ARG A 69 5.73 0.71 15.05
C ARG A 69 6.43 0.36 13.73
N ASN A 70 7.63 -0.21 13.81
CA ASN A 70 8.38 -0.64 12.63
C ASN A 70 7.63 -1.74 11.84
N TYR A 71 7.06 -2.73 12.53
CA TYR A 71 6.18 -3.73 11.92
C TYR A 71 5.02 -3.10 11.15
N LEU A 72 4.30 -2.18 11.78
CA LEU A 72 3.17 -1.48 11.15
C LEU A 72 3.59 -0.68 9.93
N GLN A 73 4.69 0.05 10.02
CA GLN A 73 5.21 0.84 8.91
C GLN A 73 5.54 -0.05 7.70
N VAL A 74 6.27 -1.13 7.93
CA VAL A 74 6.62 -2.10 6.87
C VAL A 74 5.36 -2.76 6.30
N LYS A 75 4.40 -3.13 7.14
CA LYS A 75 3.12 -3.73 6.75
C LYS A 75 2.28 -2.78 5.88
N LYS A 76 2.15 -1.51 6.27
CA LYS A 76 1.43 -0.49 5.49
C LYS A 76 2.11 -0.23 4.14
N GLN A 77 3.43 -0.12 4.11
CA GLN A 77 4.20 0.03 2.87
C GLN A 77 4.06 -1.19 1.95
N ALA A 78 4.11 -2.41 2.49
CA ALA A 78 3.92 -3.63 1.71
C ALA A 78 2.53 -3.67 1.07
N ARG A 79 1.49 -3.29 1.82
CA ARG A 79 0.11 -3.18 1.31
C ARG A 79 -0.02 -2.15 0.19
N ALA A 80 0.61 -0.98 0.34
CA ALA A 80 0.60 0.06 -0.69
C ALA A 80 1.24 -0.44 -2.01
N ILE A 81 2.36 -1.15 -1.91
CA ILE A 81 3.03 -1.76 -3.08
C ILE A 81 2.13 -2.85 -3.70
N ASP A 82 1.49 -3.68 -2.89
CA ASP A 82 0.64 -4.77 -3.42
C ASP A 82 -0.61 -4.23 -4.10
N HIS A 83 -1.23 -3.21 -3.53
CA HIS A 83 -2.36 -2.51 -4.15
C HIS A 83 -1.97 -1.89 -5.50
N PHE A 84 -0.83 -1.17 -5.53
CA PHE A 84 -0.29 -0.63 -6.78
C PHE A 84 0.00 -1.74 -7.80
N ARG A 85 0.59 -2.86 -7.38
CA ARG A 85 0.90 -4.02 -8.22
C ARG A 85 -0.36 -4.57 -8.90
N THR A 86 -1.45 -4.69 -8.15
CA THR A 86 -2.74 -5.18 -8.66
C THR A 86 -3.31 -4.22 -9.70
N ASN A 87 -3.26 -2.91 -9.44
CA ASN A 87 -3.72 -1.90 -10.39
C ASN A 87 -2.87 -1.88 -11.67
N LEU A 88 -1.55 -1.99 -11.53
CA LEU A 88 -0.63 -2.08 -12.66
C LEU A 88 -0.92 -3.31 -13.54
N GLU A 89 -1.24 -4.45 -12.92
CA GLU A 89 -1.59 -5.67 -13.64
C GLU A 89 -2.86 -5.48 -14.47
N GLY A 90 -3.89 -4.83 -13.91
CA GLY A 90 -5.10 -4.46 -14.63
C GLY A 90 -4.84 -3.52 -15.81
N MET A 91 -3.98 -2.51 -15.62
CA MET A 91 -3.60 -1.59 -16.70
C MET A 91 -2.78 -2.29 -17.79
N VAL A 92 -1.86 -3.17 -17.43
CA VAL A 92 -1.09 -3.99 -18.38
C VAL A 92 -2.02 -4.89 -19.19
N PHE A 93 -3.02 -5.49 -18.57
CA PHE A 93 -4.03 -6.30 -19.27
C PHE A 93 -4.82 -5.46 -20.29
N LYS A 94 -5.29 -4.25 -19.90
CA LYS A 94 -5.95 -3.32 -20.80
C LYS A 94 -5.03 -2.90 -21.96
N LEU A 95 -3.73 -2.68 -21.69
CA LEU A 95 -2.75 -2.32 -22.70
C LEU A 95 -2.55 -3.43 -23.74
N GLU A 96 -2.60 -4.69 -23.32
CA GLU A 96 -2.51 -5.86 -24.22
C GLU A 96 -3.73 -6.00 -25.14
N GLN A 97 -4.88 -5.54 -24.71
CA GLN A 97 -6.13 -5.58 -25.49
C GLN A 97 -6.35 -4.33 -26.36
N ALA A 98 -5.62 -3.25 -26.08
CA ALA A 98 -5.80 -1.99 -26.79
C ALA A 98 -5.36 -2.11 -28.26
N THR A 99 -6.26 -1.82 -29.18
CA THR A 99 -6.02 -1.81 -30.64
C THR A 99 -5.91 -0.39 -31.19
N ALA A 100 -6.60 0.55 -30.57
CA ALA A 100 -6.58 1.96 -30.98
C ALA A 100 -5.43 2.73 -30.30
N VAL A 101 -4.78 3.62 -31.06
CA VAL A 101 -3.69 4.48 -30.56
C VAL A 101 -4.12 5.35 -29.38
N LYS A 102 -5.38 5.83 -29.41
CA LYS A 102 -5.94 6.65 -28.33
C LYS A 102 -6.01 5.89 -27.02
N ASP A 103 -6.47 4.64 -27.04
CA ASP A 103 -6.61 3.80 -25.86
C ASP A 103 -5.23 3.48 -25.26
N VAL A 104 -4.24 3.18 -26.10
CA VAL A 104 -2.85 2.97 -25.67
C VAL A 104 -2.30 4.21 -24.97
N ALA A 105 -2.51 5.39 -25.54
CA ALA A 105 -2.03 6.65 -24.96
C ALA A 105 -2.70 6.95 -23.60
N GLU A 106 -3.99 6.67 -23.45
CA GLU A 106 -4.73 6.86 -22.22
C GLU A 106 -4.26 5.90 -21.12
N ILE A 107 -4.09 4.62 -21.45
CA ILE A 107 -3.60 3.61 -20.52
C ILE A 107 -2.16 3.93 -20.08
N MET A 108 -1.29 4.31 -21.01
CA MET A 108 0.10 4.67 -20.69
C MET A 108 0.17 5.90 -19.78
N ARG A 109 -0.73 6.87 -19.97
CA ARG A 109 -0.84 8.01 -19.04
C ARG A 109 -1.27 7.56 -17.66
N GLY A 110 -2.27 6.70 -17.54
CA GLY A 110 -2.70 6.13 -16.27
C GLY A 110 -1.57 5.38 -15.55
N ILE A 111 -0.78 4.58 -16.28
CA ILE A 111 0.40 3.90 -15.74
C ILE A 111 1.43 4.90 -15.21
N ALA A 112 1.72 5.94 -15.98
CA ALA A 112 2.68 6.95 -15.60
C ALA A 112 2.25 7.75 -14.35
N THR A 113 0.98 8.14 -14.27
CA THR A 113 0.41 8.81 -13.10
C THR A 113 0.50 7.92 -11.86
N SER A 114 0.15 6.64 -11.99
CA SER A 114 0.22 5.67 -10.88
C SER A 114 1.66 5.43 -10.41
N LEU A 115 2.63 5.36 -11.33
CA LEU A 115 4.05 5.27 -11.01
C LEU A 115 4.56 6.52 -10.29
N GLY A 116 4.11 7.70 -10.71
CA GLY A 116 4.42 8.97 -10.05
C GLY A 116 3.89 9.03 -8.61
N ALA A 117 2.64 8.63 -8.40
CA ALA A 117 2.03 8.56 -7.07
C ALA A 117 2.80 7.59 -6.15
N LEU A 118 3.15 6.39 -6.63
CA LEU A 118 3.93 5.43 -5.87
C LEU A 118 5.33 5.95 -5.51
N LYS A 119 5.98 6.68 -6.43
CA LYS A 119 7.28 7.30 -6.17
C LYS A 119 7.22 8.31 -5.03
N ASN A 120 6.15 9.10 -4.97
CA ASN A 120 5.98 10.10 -3.93
C ASN A 120 5.70 9.48 -2.55
N GLN A 121 5.04 8.32 -2.52
CA GLN A 121 4.76 7.59 -1.28
C GLN A 121 5.92 6.74 -0.80
N LEU A 122 6.68 6.15 -1.70
CA LEU A 122 7.70 5.15 -1.40
C LEU A 122 8.97 5.41 -2.21
N SER A 123 10.11 5.48 -1.52
CA SER A 123 11.42 5.56 -2.17
C SER A 123 11.79 4.22 -2.80
N ILE A 124 11.37 4.01 -4.05
CA ILE A 124 11.71 2.82 -4.84
C ILE A 124 12.68 3.25 -5.95
N PRO A 125 13.99 3.03 -5.82
CA PRO A 125 14.98 3.52 -6.79
C PRO A 125 14.73 3.06 -8.23
N GLN A 126 14.24 1.81 -8.40
CA GLN A 126 14.00 1.22 -9.71
C GLN A 126 12.81 1.83 -10.47
N LEU A 127 11.99 2.67 -9.82
CA LEU A 127 10.84 3.33 -10.44
C LEU A 127 11.28 4.33 -11.51
N THR A 128 12.29 5.15 -11.21
CA THR A 128 12.83 6.13 -12.15
C THR A 128 13.39 5.45 -13.40
N ASP A 129 14.16 4.38 -13.21
CA ASP A 129 14.72 3.59 -14.33
C ASP A 129 13.62 2.99 -15.21
N LEU A 130 12.55 2.48 -14.59
CA LEU A 130 11.41 1.94 -15.34
C LEU A 130 10.70 3.02 -16.15
N MET A 131 10.40 4.17 -15.54
CA MET A 131 9.73 5.29 -16.22
C MET A 131 10.51 5.74 -17.44
N THR A 132 11.82 5.91 -17.31
CA THR A 132 12.70 6.22 -18.44
C THR A 132 12.67 5.12 -19.51
N GLN A 133 12.70 3.85 -19.13
CA GLN A 133 12.69 2.71 -20.05
C GLN A 133 11.38 2.55 -20.83
N ILE A 134 10.24 2.96 -20.27
CA ILE A 134 8.93 2.92 -20.95
C ILE A 134 8.61 4.23 -21.69
N GLY A 135 9.56 5.19 -21.73
CA GLY A 135 9.43 6.44 -22.48
C GLY A 135 8.54 7.48 -21.76
N VAL A 136 8.47 7.41 -20.43
CA VAL A 136 7.76 8.38 -19.61
C VAL A 136 8.76 9.34 -19.01
N ASP A 137 8.74 10.61 -19.46
CA ASP A 137 9.60 11.64 -18.90
C ASP A 137 8.96 12.26 -17.65
N MET A 138 9.77 12.37 -16.58
CA MET A 138 9.27 12.80 -15.28
C MET A 138 9.03 14.31 -15.19
N GLU A 139 9.70 15.09 -16.05
CA GLU A 139 9.53 16.55 -16.06
C GLU A 139 8.14 16.97 -16.53
N ASP A 140 7.50 16.17 -17.40
CA ASP A 140 6.14 16.40 -17.87
C ASP A 140 5.07 16.16 -16.80
N PHE A 141 5.42 15.49 -15.68
CA PHE A 141 4.49 15.18 -14.57
C PHE A 141 4.53 16.17 -13.41
N ALA A 142 5.60 16.95 -13.27
CA ALA A 142 5.71 17.94 -12.19
C ALA A 142 4.76 19.13 -12.34
N VAL A 143 4.13 19.29 -13.52
CA VAL A 143 3.32 20.47 -13.87
C VAL A 143 1.81 20.23 -13.76
N THR A 144 1.36 19.01 -13.52
CA THR A 144 -0.08 18.73 -13.51
C THR A 144 -0.59 18.33 -12.12
N GLU A 145 -0.48 19.26 -11.16
CA GLU A 145 -1.24 19.22 -9.90
C GLU A 145 -2.77 19.27 -10.12
N GLU A 146 -3.20 19.43 -11.36
CA GLU A 146 -4.60 19.62 -11.79
C GLU A 146 -5.25 18.36 -12.39
N ILE A 147 -4.56 17.21 -12.38
CA ILE A 147 -5.19 15.94 -12.78
C ILE A 147 -6.03 15.42 -11.64
N THR A 148 -7.28 15.82 -11.67
CA THR A 148 -8.47 15.33 -10.98
C THR A 148 -8.25 14.10 -10.10
N THR A 149 -8.41 14.36 -8.82
CA THR A 149 -8.44 13.46 -7.65
C THR A 149 -9.40 12.28 -7.80
N ASP A 150 -10.32 12.28 -8.76
CA ASP A 150 -11.38 11.28 -8.91
C ASP A 150 -10.92 9.88 -9.34
N GLY A 151 -9.71 9.75 -9.91
CA GLY A 151 -9.16 8.43 -10.28
C GLY A 151 -7.98 7.97 -9.42
N ILE A 152 -7.42 8.86 -8.59
CA ILE A 152 -6.21 8.60 -7.78
C ILE A 152 -6.59 8.31 -6.32
N GLY A 153 -7.75 8.77 -5.85
CA GLY A 153 -8.20 8.61 -4.47
C GLY A 153 -8.18 7.15 -4.00
N ASP A 154 -8.62 6.24 -4.85
CA ASP A 154 -8.61 4.79 -4.58
C ASP A 154 -7.21 4.14 -4.66
N MET A 155 -6.19 4.85 -5.17
CA MET A 155 -4.82 4.33 -5.30
C MET A 155 -3.92 4.70 -4.12
N MET A 156 -4.31 5.68 -3.30
CA MET A 156 -3.49 6.15 -2.17
C MET A 156 -3.85 5.36 -0.90
N VAL A 157 -3.02 4.38 -0.57
CA VAL A 157 -3.09 3.70 0.73
C VAL A 157 -2.38 4.57 1.76
N ASP A 158 -3.05 4.92 2.86
CA ASP A 158 -2.42 5.63 3.96
C ASP A 158 -1.32 4.77 4.60
N THR A 159 -0.08 5.24 4.50
CA THR A 159 1.10 4.57 5.07
C THR A 159 1.50 5.16 6.43
N THR A 160 0.79 6.16 6.94
CA THR A 160 1.06 6.80 8.23
C THR A 160 0.74 5.84 9.37
N VAL A 161 1.66 5.70 10.31
CA VAL A 161 1.46 4.89 11.53
C VAL A 161 1.19 5.82 12.69
N THR A 162 0.01 5.70 13.28
CA THR A 162 -0.42 6.48 14.44
C THR A 162 -0.06 5.78 15.76
N ASP A 163 -0.04 6.52 16.86
CA ASP A 163 0.15 5.93 18.19
C ASP A 163 -1.02 5.00 18.56
N SER A 164 -2.21 5.25 18.03
CA SER A 164 -3.37 4.37 18.19
C SER A 164 -3.13 3.01 17.54
N ASP A 165 -2.61 3.00 16.30
CA ASP A 165 -2.27 1.74 15.59
C ASP A 165 -1.25 0.92 16.39
N VAL A 166 -0.26 1.60 16.98
CA VAL A 166 0.76 0.93 17.82
C VAL A 166 0.15 0.34 19.08
N LYS A 167 -0.75 1.06 19.75
CA LYS A 167 -1.45 0.56 20.94
C LYS A 167 -2.31 -0.65 20.62
N GLU A 168 -3.01 -0.63 19.49
CA GLU A 168 -3.82 -1.75 19.02
C GLU A 168 -2.96 -3.02 18.82
N VAL A 169 -1.85 -2.92 18.10
CA VAL A 169 -0.94 -4.06 17.88
C VAL A 169 -0.30 -4.54 19.18
N LEU A 170 0.04 -3.64 20.10
CA LEU A 170 0.55 -4.04 21.41
C LEU A 170 -0.51 -4.76 22.24
N GLY A 171 -1.77 -4.36 22.15
CA GLY A 171 -2.91 -5.07 22.76
C GLY A 171 -3.09 -6.47 22.18
N GLU A 172 -2.97 -6.64 20.85
CA GLU A 172 -2.97 -7.96 20.21
C GLU A 172 -1.81 -8.84 20.72
N ILE A 173 -0.61 -8.26 20.84
CA ILE A 173 0.59 -8.96 21.37
C ILE A 173 0.37 -9.38 22.82
N ASP A 174 -0.18 -8.51 23.65
CA ASP A 174 -0.45 -8.83 25.07
C ASP A 174 -1.46 -9.98 25.19
N ALA A 175 -2.51 -9.96 24.38
CA ALA A 175 -3.50 -11.05 24.33
C ALA A 175 -2.86 -12.38 23.89
N GLU A 176 -2.01 -12.36 22.86
CA GLU A 176 -1.28 -13.53 22.38
C GLU A 176 -0.36 -14.13 23.48
N ILE A 177 0.39 -13.25 24.16
CA ILE A 177 1.26 -13.66 25.27
C ILE A 177 0.46 -14.31 26.42
N GLN A 178 -0.69 -13.74 26.76
CA GLN A 178 -1.58 -14.27 27.80
C GLN A 178 -2.10 -15.68 27.45
N VAL A 179 -2.52 -15.87 26.19
CA VAL A 179 -2.97 -17.19 25.70
C VAL A 179 -1.85 -18.20 25.75
N GLU A 180 -0.63 -17.85 25.30
CA GLU A 180 0.53 -18.73 25.36
C GLU A 180 0.95 -19.12 26.80
N MET A 181 0.75 -18.21 27.76
CA MET A 181 1.06 -18.45 29.17
C MET A 181 -0.05 -19.24 29.90
N GLY A 182 -1.07 -19.74 29.19
CA GLY A 182 -2.16 -20.53 29.76
C GLY A 182 -3.16 -19.71 30.57
N GLY A 183 -3.14 -18.39 30.42
CA GLY A 183 -4.16 -17.49 30.99
C GLY A 183 -5.45 -17.56 30.18
N ALA A 184 -6.62 -17.53 30.84
CA ALA A 184 -7.86 -17.23 30.18
C ALA A 184 -7.75 -15.86 29.47
N LEU A 185 -8.35 -15.72 28.28
CA LEU A 185 -8.46 -14.42 27.62
C LEU A 185 -8.84 -13.35 28.66
N PRO A 186 -8.19 -12.17 28.69
CA PRO A 186 -8.60 -11.12 29.58
C PRO A 186 -10.07 -10.84 29.27
N THR A 187 -10.92 -11.01 30.27
CA THR A 187 -12.24 -10.38 30.23
C THR A 187 -11.93 -8.90 30.10
N VAL A 188 -12.16 -8.34 28.91
CA VAL A 188 -12.16 -6.90 28.72
C VAL A 188 -13.14 -6.38 29.78
N GLU A 189 -12.61 -5.75 30.85
CA GLU A 189 -13.49 -5.04 31.76
C GLU A 189 -14.27 -4.06 30.87
N PRO A 190 -15.60 -4.13 30.85
CA PRO A 190 -16.39 -3.26 30.00
C PRO A 190 -16.04 -1.83 30.38
N ASP A 191 -15.60 -1.07 29.38
CA ASP A 191 -15.28 0.35 29.47
C ASP A 191 -16.38 1.02 30.32
N GLY A 192 -16.01 1.95 31.20
CA GLY A 192 -16.97 2.52 32.18
C GLY A 192 -18.35 2.90 31.61
N LYS A 193 -18.40 3.26 30.32
CA LYS A 193 -19.61 3.48 29.54
C LYS A 193 -20.51 2.24 29.38
N VAL A 194 -19.96 1.03 29.31
CA VAL A 194 -20.74 -0.20 29.19
C VAL A 194 -21.39 -0.54 30.53
N LYS A 195 -20.68 -0.29 31.65
CA LYS A 195 -21.28 -0.43 33.02
C LYS A 195 -22.39 0.57 33.25
N GLU A 196 -22.23 1.84 32.82
CA GLU A 196 -23.29 2.85 32.91
C GLU A 196 -24.54 2.45 32.09
N LEU A 197 -24.35 1.95 30.87
CA LEU A 197 -25.43 1.49 30.01
C LEU A 197 -26.15 0.24 30.58
N GLU A 198 -25.41 -0.68 31.18
CA GLU A 198 -25.98 -1.86 31.85
C GLU A 198 -26.77 -1.45 33.10
N GLU A 199 -26.30 -0.47 33.87
CA GLU A 199 -27.03 0.09 35.00
C GLU A 199 -28.32 0.83 34.59
N GLU A 200 -28.25 1.62 33.51
CA GLU A 200 -29.43 2.27 32.92
C GLU A 200 -30.46 1.25 32.41
N LEU A 201 -30.00 0.20 31.74
CA LEU A 201 -30.85 -0.88 31.22
C LEU A 201 -31.51 -1.68 32.35
N ASN A 202 -30.79 -1.93 33.45
CA ASN A 202 -31.37 -2.55 34.65
C ASN A 202 -32.36 -1.64 35.37
N LYS A 203 -32.12 -0.33 35.42
CA LYS A 203 -33.08 0.64 35.97
C LYS A 203 -34.36 0.75 35.15
N LEU A 204 -34.26 0.62 33.82
CA LEU A 204 -35.43 0.60 32.94
C LEU A 204 -36.25 -0.68 33.09
N LYS A 205 -35.59 -1.85 33.23
CA LYS A 205 -36.25 -3.14 33.45
C LYS A 205 -36.93 -3.29 34.81
N SER A 206 -36.53 -2.50 35.79
CA SER A 206 -37.18 -2.53 37.16
C SER A 206 -38.33 -1.53 37.30
N ARG A 207 -38.73 -0.83 36.23
CA ARG A 207 -39.84 0.15 36.21
C ARG A 207 -41.12 -0.36 35.54
N ASP A 208 -41.07 -1.56 34.99
CA ASP A 208 -42.26 -2.33 34.55
C ASP A 208 -42.61 -3.41 35.60
#